data_bbcd15bdcd5f3b3cfa372934fa294c58
#
_entry.id   bbcd15bdcd5f3b3cfa372934fa294c58
#
_cell.length_a   1.000
_cell.length_b   1.000
_cell.length_c   1.000
_cell.angle_alpha   90.00
_cell.angle_beta   90.00
_cell.angle_gamma   90.00
#
_symmetry.space_group_name_H-M   'P 1'
#
loop_
_entity.id
_entity.type
_entity.pdbx_description
1 polymer ?
#
loop_
_entity_poly.entity_id
_entity_poly.type
_entity_poly.pdbx_seq_one_letter_code
_entity_poly.pdbx_strand_id
1 'polypeptide(L)'
;MLNVRFIVKMLGLMLILETLFMLVATGVAFYYGEGDFFPLLLASGTMCSAGVIAYLAGINANEFSAGRREGMLTVAFIWIVLSFFGMLPFYWGGYIDNVTDAYFEAMSGFTTTGSTILADIESLPHGILFWRSLIQWEGGIGVVVFTVALMPILGGNAVIMFEEETSGFTHERFRPRVTQVAKRLWGVYVFLTLCNIGLYALGPMNLFDAVCHGLTTISTGGFSTYNDSIGHFDSAYIEWVAIAFMFIGSLNMSLL
;
A
#
# COMPACT_ATOMS: atom_id res chain seq x y z
N MET A 1 15.28 -18.88 20.51
CA MET A 1 15.88 -18.74 19.16
C MET A 1 14.89 -18.00 18.28
N LEU A 2 15.35 -17.13 17.39
CA LEU A 2 14.50 -16.39 16.45
C LEU A 2 13.87 -17.37 15.44
N ASN A 3 12.54 -17.27 15.23
CA ASN A 3 11.85 -18.08 14.23
C ASN A 3 11.91 -17.42 12.84
N VAL A 4 13.07 -17.50 12.20
CA VAL A 4 13.31 -16.90 10.86
C VAL A 4 12.37 -17.47 9.80
N ARG A 5 11.98 -18.76 9.91
CA ARG A 5 11.04 -19.38 8.96
C ARG A 5 9.67 -18.73 9.01
N PHE A 6 9.21 -18.31 10.18
CA PHE A 6 7.95 -17.58 10.33
C PHE A 6 8.04 -16.20 9.63
N ILE A 7 9.12 -15.44 9.86
CA ILE A 7 9.33 -14.14 9.22
C ILE A 7 9.31 -14.29 7.69
N VAL A 8 10.08 -15.24 7.14
CA VAL A 8 10.14 -15.48 5.69
C VAL A 8 8.77 -15.88 5.13
N LYS A 9 8.00 -16.71 5.84
CA LYS A 9 6.63 -17.07 5.45
C LYS A 9 5.72 -15.85 5.35
N MET A 10 5.77 -14.97 6.34
CA MET A 10 4.95 -13.76 6.38
C MET A 10 5.34 -12.78 5.27
N LEU A 11 6.63 -12.57 5.04
CA LEU A 11 7.12 -11.76 3.92
C LEU A 11 6.67 -12.32 2.57
N GLY A 12 6.75 -13.64 2.38
CA GLY A 12 6.26 -14.30 1.17
C GLY A 12 4.78 -14.09 0.93
N LEU A 13 3.98 -14.19 1.99
CA LEU A 13 2.55 -13.95 1.93
C LEU A 13 2.23 -12.49 1.53
N MET A 14 2.97 -11.53 2.11
CA MET A 14 2.81 -10.11 1.78
C MET A 14 3.15 -9.83 0.32
N LEU A 15 4.23 -10.39 -0.20
CA LEU A 15 4.60 -10.23 -1.62
C LEU A 15 3.55 -10.81 -2.56
N ILE A 16 2.97 -11.97 -2.24
CA ILE A 16 1.88 -12.56 -3.05
C ILE A 16 0.67 -11.63 -3.07
N LEU A 17 0.33 -11.06 -1.94
CA LEU A 17 -0.80 -10.16 -1.80
C LEU A 17 -0.57 -8.85 -2.55
N GLU A 18 0.61 -8.25 -2.39
CA GLU A 18 1.03 -7.04 -3.09
C GLU A 18 1.04 -7.23 -4.61
N THR A 19 1.36 -8.44 -5.06
CA THR A 19 1.27 -8.79 -6.49
C THR A 19 -0.15 -8.56 -7.04
N LEU A 20 -1.19 -8.81 -6.26
CA LEU A 20 -2.58 -8.59 -6.72
C LEU A 20 -2.84 -7.10 -7.00
N PHE A 21 -2.31 -6.22 -6.16
CA PHE A 21 -2.44 -4.77 -6.37
C PHE A 21 -1.61 -4.30 -7.57
N MET A 22 -0.38 -4.78 -7.71
CA MET A 22 0.43 -4.46 -8.89
C MET A 22 -0.21 -4.98 -10.19
N LEU A 23 -0.92 -6.11 -10.15
CA LEU A 23 -1.70 -6.59 -11.30
C LEU A 23 -2.88 -5.66 -11.63
N VAL A 24 -3.49 -4.99 -10.65
CA VAL A 24 -4.50 -3.94 -10.93
C VAL A 24 -3.86 -2.78 -11.69
N ALA A 25 -2.68 -2.30 -11.25
CA ALA A 25 -1.93 -1.27 -11.98
C ALA A 25 -1.53 -1.73 -13.39
N THR A 26 -1.13 -3.01 -13.55
CA THR A 26 -0.88 -3.63 -14.86
C THR A 26 -2.13 -3.61 -15.75
N GLY A 27 -3.31 -3.83 -15.16
CA GLY A 27 -4.59 -3.72 -15.87
C GLY A 27 -4.89 -2.29 -16.35
N VAL A 28 -4.56 -1.28 -15.54
CA VAL A 28 -4.66 0.14 -15.95
C VAL A 28 -3.69 0.43 -17.09
N ALA A 29 -2.43 0.00 -17.00
CA ALA A 29 -1.44 0.15 -18.06
C ALA A 29 -1.89 -0.52 -19.38
N PHE A 30 -2.50 -1.70 -19.28
CA PHE A 30 -3.08 -2.39 -20.45
C PHE A 30 -4.21 -1.58 -21.11
N TYR A 31 -5.08 -0.97 -20.29
CA TYR A 31 -6.19 -0.17 -20.78
C TYR A 31 -5.74 1.09 -21.53
N TYR A 32 -4.72 1.79 -21.02
CA TYR A 32 -4.21 3.01 -21.64
C TYR A 32 -3.20 2.74 -22.78
N GLY A 33 -2.47 1.62 -22.75
CA GLY A 33 -1.59 1.19 -23.85
C GLY A 33 -0.35 2.05 -24.06
N GLU A 34 0.18 2.68 -23.02
CA GLU A 34 1.28 3.69 -23.08
C GLU A 34 2.69 3.10 -22.96
N GLY A 35 2.83 1.76 -22.94
CA GLY A 35 4.13 1.08 -22.93
C GLY A 35 4.63 0.62 -21.56
N ASP A 36 3.97 1.00 -20.48
CA ASP A 36 4.26 0.63 -19.09
C ASP A 36 3.72 -0.75 -18.67
N PHE A 37 2.96 -1.40 -19.56
CA PHE A 37 2.40 -2.73 -19.34
C PHE A 37 3.48 -3.79 -19.06
N PHE A 38 4.53 -3.86 -19.90
CA PHE A 38 5.58 -4.87 -19.73
C PHE A 38 6.41 -4.70 -18.45
N PRO A 39 6.88 -3.50 -18.10
CA PRO A 39 7.55 -3.28 -16.81
C PRO A 39 6.71 -3.69 -15.60
N LEU A 40 5.44 -3.33 -15.57
CA LEU A 40 4.51 -3.69 -14.49
C LEU A 40 4.23 -5.20 -14.46
N LEU A 41 4.01 -5.83 -15.61
CA LEU A 41 3.80 -7.27 -15.69
C LEU A 41 5.04 -8.07 -15.25
N LEU A 42 6.23 -7.66 -15.68
CA LEU A 42 7.48 -8.30 -15.28
C LEU A 42 7.74 -8.14 -13.78
N ALA A 43 7.50 -6.94 -13.24
CA ALA A 43 7.62 -6.67 -11.81
C ALA A 43 6.63 -7.51 -10.98
N SER A 44 5.38 -7.60 -11.41
CA SER A 44 4.38 -8.45 -10.72
C SER A 44 4.75 -9.93 -10.78
N GLY A 45 5.26 -10.43 -11.92
CA GLY A 45 5.73 -11.80 -12.06
C GLY A 45 6.93 -12.13 -11.15
N THR A 46 7.89 -11.21 -11.03
CA THR A 46 9.06 -11.39 -10.14
C THR A 46 8.66 -11.28 -8.67
N MET A 47 7.80 -10.36 -8.31
CA MET A 47 7.25 -10.22 -6.95
C MET A 47 6.47 -11.48 -6.55
N CYS A 48 5.59 -11.99 -7.42
CA CYS A 48 4.85 -13.22 -7.21
C CYS A 48 5.77 -14.42 -7.00
N SER A 49 6.76 -14.61 -7.89
CA SER A 49 7.68 -15.74 -7.80
C SER A 49 8.52 -15.70 -6.53
N ALA A 50 9.05 -14.53 -6.17
CA ALA A 50 9.77 -14.33 -4.90
C ALA A 50 8.86 -14.59 -3.70
N GLY A 51 7.61 -14.13 -3.73
CA GLY A 51 6.61 -14.37 -2.70
C GLY A 51 6.30 -15.84 -2.51
N VAL A 52 6.06 -16.57 -3.61
CA VAL A 52 5.82 -18.03 -3.57
C VAL A 52 7.02 -18.78 -3.03
N ILE A 53 8.24 -18.47 -3.49
CA ILE A 53 9.47 -19.10 -3.00
C ILE A 53 9.64 -18.86 -1.51
N ALA A 54 9.47 -17.62 -1.03
CA ALA A 54 9.58 -17.28 0.38
C ALA A 54 8.50 -17.99 1.23
N TYR A 55 7.26 -18.02 0.75
CA TYR A 55 6.17 -18.73 1.43
C TYR A 55 6.45 -20.22 1.56
N LEU A 56 6.90 -20.89 0.49
CA LEU A 56 7.24 -22.32 0.49
C LEU A 56 8.46 -22.61 1.37
N ALA A 57 9.48 -21.75 1.39
CA ALA A 57 10.62 -21.87 2.28
C ALA A 57 10.25 -21.79 3.76
N GLY A 58 9.19 -21.02 4.07
CA GLY A 58 8.66 -20.85 5.42
C GLY A 58 7.48 -21.76 5.77
N ILE A 59 7.01 -22.66 4.89
CA ILE A 59 5.75 -23.41 5.07
C ILE A 59 5.74 -24.28 6.35
N ASN A 60 6.90 -24.82 6.73
CA ASN A 60 7.08 -25.63 7.93
C ASN A 60 7.40 -24.79 9.19
N ALA A 61 7.14 -23.48 9.17
CA ALA A 61 7.34 -22.63 10.33
C ALA A 61 6.37 -23.03 11.47
N ASN A 62 6.90 -23.14 12.69
CA ASN A 62 6.04 -23.31 13.85
C ASN A 62 5.49 -21.95 14.28
N GLU A 63 4.23 -21.66 13.91
CA GLU A 63 3.56 -20.40 14.18
C GLU A 63 3.32 -20.16 15.68
N PHE A 64 3.17 -21.25 16.47
CA PHE A 64 2.96 -21.13 17.91
C PHE A 64 4.22 -20.68 18.68
N SER A 65 5.40 -20.77 18.06
CA SER A 65 6.65 -20.31 18.66
C SER A 65 7.00 -18.85 18.28
N ALA A 66 6.21 -18.23 17.43
CA ALA A 66 6.40 -16.82 17.05
C ALA A 66 5.89 -15.92 18.18
N GLY A 67 6.72 -14.98 18.62
CA GLY A 67 6.42 -14.03 19.67
C GLY A 67 6.52 -12.58 19.17
N ARG A 68 6.48 -11.65 20.13
CA ARG A 68 6.55 -10.21 19.88
C ARG A 68 7.77 -9.80 19.04
N ARG A 69 8.90 -10.45 19.27
CA ARG A 69 10.17 -10.15 18.58
C ARG A 69 10.11 -10.47 17.09
N GLU A 70 9.51 -11.62 16.76
CA GLU A 70 9.27 -12.01 15.37
C GLU A 70 8.29 -11.06 14.68
N GLY A 71 7.23 -10.62 15.39
CA GLY A 71 6.27 -9.65 14.88
C GLY A 71 6.94 -8.33 14.50
N MET A 72 7.69 -7.71 15.42
CA MET A 72 8.41 -6.45 15.17
C MET A 72 9.37 -6.54 13.98
N LEU A 73 10.16 -7.62 13.92
CA LEU A 73 11.09 -7.82 12.81
C LEU A 73 10.35 -8.03 11.49
N THR A 74 9.23 -8.75 11.50
CA THR A 74 8.43 -8.96 10.30
C THR A 74 7.90 -7.63 9.76
N VAL A 75 7.31 -6.79 10.61
CA VAL A 75 6.83 -5.45 10.21
C VAL A 75 7.96 -4.59 9.63
N ALA A 76 9.11 -4.55 10.29
CA ALA A 76 10.26 -3.78 9.79
C ALA A 76 10.74 -4.28 8.41
N PHE A 77 10.83 -5.61 8.23
CA PHE A 77 11.26 -6.19 6.95
C PHE A 77 10.19 -6.07 5.85
N ILE A 78 8.90 -6.04 6.19
CA ILE A 78 7.83 -5.82 5.20
C ILE A 78 8.06 -4.49 4.46
N TRP A 79 8.28 -3.38 5.16
CA TRP A 79 8.52 -2.08 4.53
C TRP A 79 9.72 -2.10 3.58
N ILE A 80 10.83 -2.72 4.01
CA ILE A 80 12.04 -2.84 3.20
C ILE A 80 11.79 -3.69 1.94
N VAL A 81 11.15 -4.84 2.12
CA VAL A 81 10.95 -5.81 1.04
C VAL A 81 9.90 -5.34 0.04
N LEU A 82 8.76 -4.80 0.51
CA LEU A 82 7.72 -4.27 -0.38
C LEU A 82 8.25 -3.09 -1.21
N SER A 83 9.00 -2.17 -0.59
CA SER A 83 9.60 -1.06 -1.33
C SER A 83 10.64 -1.53 -2.36
N PHE A 84 11.39 -2.61 -2.05
CA PHE A 84 12.34 -3.19 -3.00
C PHE A 84 11.64 -3.78 -4.25
N PHE A 85 10.55 -4.52 -4.06
CA PHE A 85 9.80 -5.05 -5.20
C PHE A 85 8.91 -3.97 -5.85
N GLY A 86 8.35 -3.07 -5.07
CA GLY A 86 7.52 -1.96 -5.56
C GLY A 86 8.26 -0.93 -6.41
N MET A 87 9.59 -0.84 -6.29
CA MET A 87 10.41 0.03 -7.14
C MET A 87 10.63 -0.53 -8.56
N LEU A 88 10.47 -1.84 -8.75
CA LEU A 88 10.84 -2.51 -10.00
C LEU A 88 10.16 -1.93 -11.24
N PRO A 89 8.85 -1.56 -11.22
CA PRO A 89 8.22 -0.91 -12.37
C PRO A 89 8.88 0.42 -12.74
N PHE A 90 9.31 1.22 -11.76
CA PHE A 90 9.97 2.51 -11.99
C PHE A 90 11.33 2.32 -12.64
N TYR A 91 12.12 1.37 -12.12
CA TYR A 91 13.47 1.11 -12.59
C TYR A 91 13.49 0.38 -13.94
N TRP A 92 12.71 -0.69 -14.10
CA TRP A 92 12.68 -1.46 -15.35
C TRP A 92 11.95 -0.76 -16.49
N GLY A 93 11.03 0.14 -16.16
CA GLY A 93 10.37 1.00 -17.15
C GLY A 93 11.26 2.15 -17.64
N GLY A 94 12.42 2.37 -17.01
CA GLY A 94 13.31 3.48 -17.35
C GLY A 94 12.76 4.85 -16.93
N TYR A 95 11.81 4.89 -15.99
CA TYR A 95 11.25 6.14 -15.46
C TYR A 95 12.16 6.76 -14.40
N ILE A 96 12.94 5.93 -13.74
CA ILE A 96 13.98 6.33 -12.77
C ILE A 96 15.23 5.48 -13.05
N ASP A 97 16.31 6.12 -13.48
CA ASP A 97 17.54 5.44 -13.91
C ASP A 97 18.36 4.84 -12.77
N ASN A 98 18.24 5.39 -11.57
CA ASN A 98 19.03 5.00 -10.41
C ASN A 98 18.21 4.10 -9.48
N VAL A 99 18.75 2.93 -9.14
CA VAL A 99 18.13 1.97 -8.20
C VAL A 99 17.80 2.59 -6.84
N THR A 100 18.72 3.44 -6.31
CA THR A 100 18.51 4.11 -5.01
C THR A 100 17.34 5.07 -5.08
N ASP A 101 17.22 5.80 -6.17
CA ASP A 101 16.16 6.79 -6.38
C ASP A 101 14.81 6.09 -6.61
N ALA A 102 14.80 4.99 -7.38
CA ALA A 102 13.61 4.15 -7.55
C ALA A 102 13.14 3.54 -6.23
N TYR A 103 14.08 3.08 -5.39
CA TYR A 103 13.78 2.58 -4.06
C TYR A 103 13.23 3.68 -3.15
N PHE A 104 13.81 4.89 -3.20
CA PHE A 104 13.32 6.04 -2.44
C PHE A 104 11.87 6.38 -2.82
N GLU A 105 11.56 6.43 -4.12
CA GLU A 105 10.20 6.70 -4.60
C GLU A 105 9.19 5.68 -4.08
N ALA A 106 9.52 4.38 -4.18
CA ALA A 106 8.66 3.31 -3.67
C ALA A 106 8.52 3.35 -2.14
N MET A 107 9.62 3.56 -1.40
CA MET A 107 9.60 3.67 0.06
C MET A 107 8.78 4.88 0.50
N SER A 108 8.95 6.04 -0.16
CA SER A 108 8.15 7.25 0.10
C SER A 108 6.66 7.01 -0.18
N GLY A 109 6.34 6.22 -1.20
CA GLY A 109 4.97 5.78 -1.47
C GLY A 109 4.40 4.94 -0.33
N PHE A 110 4.99 3.80 -0.04
CA PHE A 110 4.50 2.87 0.99
C PHE A 110 4.47 3.48 2.39
N THR A 111 5.42 4.33 2.75
CA THR A 111 5.41 5.02 4.05
C THR A 111 4.52 6.26 4.10
N THR A 112 3.79 6.52 3.03
CA THR A 112 2.94 7.72 2.88
C THR A 112 3.67 9.04 3.14
N THR A 113 4.98 9.07 2.88
CA THR A 113 5.81 10.27 3.08
C THR A 113 5.51 11.35 2.04
N GLY A 114 5.22 10.93 0.80
CA GLY A 114 4.84 11.83 -0.30
C GLY A 114 5.97 12.63 -0.93
N SER A 115 7.22 12.42 -0.49
CA SER A 115 8.38 13.03 -1.14
C SER A 115 8.68 12.28 -2.43
N THR A 116 8.84 13.01 -3.54
CA THR A 116 9.15 12.44 -4.86
C THR A 116 10.51 12.93 -5.35
N ILE A 117 11.21 12.05 -6.06
CA ILE A 117 12.44 12.39 -6.79
C ILE A 117 12.16 12.73 -8.27
N LEU A 118 10.95 12.47 -8.73
CA LEU A 118 10.54 12.73 -10.10
C LEU A 118 10.37 14.22 -10.32
N ALA A 119 11.09 14.75 -11.31
CA ALA A 119 11.03 16.17 -11.66
C ALA A 119 9.87 16.49 -12.63
N ASP A 120 9.43 15.50 -13.43
CA ASP A 120 8.34 15.62 -14.38
C ASP A 120 7.40 14.42 -14.21
N ILE A 121 6.34 14.64 -13.43
CA ILE A 121 5.33 13.62 -13.14
C ILE A 121 4.37 13.44 -14.31
N GLU A 122 4.08 14.51 -15.03
CA GLU A 122 3.08 14.55 -16.10
C GLU A 122 3.53 13.76 -17.34
N SER A 123 4.84 13.52 -17.49
CA SER A 123 5.38 12.68 -18.57
C SER A 123 5.22 11.17 -18.29
N LEU A 124 4.84 10.76 -17.08
CA LEU A 124 4.70 9.37 -16.72
C LEU A 124 3.41 8.75 -17.28
N PRO A 125 3.45 7.48 -17.71
CA PRO A 125 2.27 6.78 -18.18
C PRO A 125 1.29 6.48 -17.04
N HIS A 126 0.02 6.35 -17.39
CA HIS A 126 -1.10 6.19 -16.46
C HIS A 126 -0.95 4.98 -15.51
N GLY A 127 -0.44 3.84 -15.96
CA GLY A 127 -0.24 2.68 -15.09
C GLY A 127 0.79 2.95 -13.99
N ILE A 128 1.87 3.68 -14.29
CA ILE A 128 2.89 4.09 -13.32
C ILE A 128 2.33 5.14 -12.35
N LEU A 129 1.58 6.13 -12.82
CA LEU A 129 0.90 7.12 -11.96
C LEU A 129 -0.10 6.46 -11.02
N PHE A 130 -0.87 5.49 -11.55
CA PHE A 130 -1.79 4.70 -10.73
C PHE A 130 -1.04 3.86 -9.69
N TRP A 131 0.06 3.19 -10.06
CA TRP A 131 0.89 2.41 -9.14
C TRP A 131 1.43 3.28 -8.00
N ARG A 132 1.96 4.48 -8.30
CA ARG A 132 2.38 5.46 -7.29
C ARG A 132 1.27 5.80 -6.29
N SER A 133 0.07 6.03 -6.80
CA SER A 133 -1.08 6.37 -5.95
C SER A 133 -1.54 5.17 -5.11
N LEU A 134 -1.49 3.96 -5.68
CA LEU A 134 -1.93 2.74 -5.04
C LEU A 134 -1.03 2.34 -3.87
N ILE A 135 0.30 2.41 -4.03
CA ILE A 135 1.24 2.11 -2.93
C ILE A 135 1.07 3.07 -1.75
N GLN A 136 0.70 4.33 -1.98
CA GLN A 136 0.37 5.25 -0.89
C GLN A 136 -0.92 4.85 -0.19
N TRP A 137 -1.93 4.46 -0.95
CA TRP A 137 -3.20 4.04 -0.38
C TRP A 137 -3.04 2.79 0.51
N GLU A 138 -2.27 1.81 0.06
CA GLU A 138 -1.93 0.62 0.83
C GLU A 138 -1.14 0.95 2.09
N GLY A 139 -0.16 1.85 1.96
CA GLY A 139 0.62 2.37 3.09
C GLY A 139 -0.24 3.06 4.15
N GLY A 140 -1.23 3.84 3.72
CA GLY A 140 -2.09 4.63 4.61
C GLY A 140 -2.96 3.81 5.55
N ILE A 141 -3.38 2.61 5.14
CA ILE A 141 -4.11 1.71 6.05
C ILE A 141 -3.15 0.89 6.92
N GLY A 142 -1.87 0.97 6.61
CA GLY A 142 -0.87 0.09 7.19
C GLY A 142 -0.98 -1.34 6.67
N VAL A 143 0.09 -1.84 6.10
CA VAL A 143 0.20 -3.23 5.63
C VAL A 143 -0.28 -4.22 6.70
N VAL A 144 -0.16 -3.86 7.97
CA VAL A 144 -0.54 -4.70 9.10
C VAL A 144 -2.05 -4.82 9.28
N VAL A 145 -2.80 -3.73 9.15
CA VAL A 145 -4.28 -3.79 9.26
C VAL A 145 -4.85 -4.64 8.12
N PHE A 146 -4.29 -4.48 6.93
CA PHE A 146 -4.66 -5.28 5.78
C PHE A 146 -4.34 -6.77 5.97
N THR A 147 -3.13 -7.07 6.46
CA THR A 147 -2.71 -8.42 6.81
C THR A 147 -3.64 -9.05 7.85
N VAL A 148 -3.94 -8.33 8.93
CA VAL A 148 -4.83 -8.82 10.00
C VAL A 148 -6.25 -9.05 9.48
N ALA A 149 -6.75 -8.22 8.57
CA ALA A 149 -8.06 -8.42 7.95
C ALA A 149 -8.16 -9.67 7.09
N LEU A 150 -7.06 -10.06 6.43
CA LEU A 150 -7.00 -11.25 5.56
C LEU A 150 -6.60 -12.54 6.27
N MET A 151 -5.92 -12.48 7.39
CA MET A 151 -5.42 -13.66 8.09
C MET A 151 -6.46 -14.66 8.61
N PRO A 152 -7.73 -14.33 8.92
CA PRO A 152 -8.73 -15.37 9.20
C PRO A 152 -8.98 -16.29 8.01
N ILE A 153 -8.75 -15.78 6.80
CA ILE A 153 -8.85 -16.53 5.54
C ILE A 153 -7.64 -17.48 5.39
N LEU A 154 -6.51 -17.14 6.00
CA LEU A 154 -5.23 -17.81 5.83
C LEU A 154 -4.79 -18.64 7.06
N GLY A 155 -5.54 -18.62 8.17
CA GLY A 155 -5.37 -19.53 9.32
C GLY A 155 -4.18 -19.26 10.24
N GLY A 156 -3.62 -18.04 10.27
CA GLY A 156 -2.39 -17.72 10.99
C GLY A 156 -2.51 -16.83 12.24
N ASN A 157 -1.41 -16.66 12.96
CA ASN A 157 -1.28 -15.86 14.19
C ASN A 157 -1.14 -14.34 13.93
N ALA A 158 -2.06 -13.77 13.15
CA ALA A 158 -2.12 -12.36 12.81
C ALA A 158 -2.14 -11.38 13.99
N VAL A 159 -2.61 -11.87 15.12
CA VAL A 159 -2.76 -11.06 16.34
C VAL A 159 -1.43 -10.48 16.81
N ILE A 160 -0.33 -11.24 16.63
CA ILE A 160 1.00 -10.79 17.07
C ILE A 160 1.49 -9.58 16.29
N MET A 161 1.21 -9.52 14.99
CA MET A 161 1.62 -8.40 14.14
C MET A 161 0.83 -7.12 14.42
N PHE A 162 -0.46 -7.25 14.75
CA PHE A 162 -1.30 -6.09 15.07
C PHE A 162 -0.99 -5.49 16.43
N GLU A 163 -0.64 -6.30 17.43
CA GLU A 163 -0.25 -5.83 18.77
C GLU A 163 1.02 -4.97 18.73
N GLU A 164 1.90 -5.19 17.77
CA GLU A 164 3.14 -4.42 17.63
C GLU A 164 2.92 -3.03 17.05
N GLU A 165 1.93 -2.85 16.20
CA GLU A 165 1.62 -1.54 15.59
C GLU A 165 0.66 -0.72 16.46
N THR A 166 -0.19 -1.37 17.26
CA THR A 166 -1.13 -0.73 18.19
C THR A 166 -0.75 -1.01 19.63
N SER A 167 0.25 -0.27 20.15
CA SER A 167 0.72 -0.39 21.54
C SER A 167 -0.41 -0.14 22.55
N GLY A 168 -0.86 -1.15 23.30
CA GLY A 168 -1.70 -0.94 24.47
C GLY A 168 -2.71 -1.99 24.93
N PHE A 169 -2.79 -3.20 24.38
CA PHE A 169 -3.83 -4.19 24.76
C PHE A 169 -3.30 -5.51 25.35
N THR A 170 -4.00 -6.05 26.35
CA THR A 170 -3.63 -7.25 27.14
C THR A 170 -4.21 -8.58 26.59
N HIS A 171 -3.49 -9.67 26.84
CA HIS A 171 -3.37 -10.94 26.11
C HIS A 171 -4.55 -11.95 26.00
N GLU A 172 -5.63 -11.94 26.77
CA GLU A 172 -6.37 -13.21 26.93
C GLU A 172 -7.76 -13.36 26.28
N ARG A 173 -8.35 -12.33 25.69
CA ARG A 173 -9.74 -12.41 25.13
C ARG A 173 -9.95 -11.81 23.74
N PHE A 174 -8.91 -11.52 22.97
CA PHE A 174 -8.98 -10.54 21.86
C PHE A 174 -8.95 -11.12 20.43
N ARG A 175 -8.59 -12.39 20.20
CA ARG A 175 -8.48 -12.94 18.83
C ARG A 175 -9.67 -12.63 17.89
N PRO A 176 -10.93 -12.86 18.25
CA PRO A 176 -12.05 -12.52 17.35
C PRO A 176 -12.31 -11.02 17.25
N ARG A 177 -11.99 -10.24 18.30
CA ARG A 177 -12.21 -8.79 18.33
C ARG A 177 -11.23 -8.02 17.44
N VAL A 178 -9.95 -8.38 17.43
CA VAL A 178 -8.92 -7.72 16.63
C VAL A 178 -9.24 -7.83 15.14
N THR A 179 -9.59 -9.01 14.66
CA THR A 179 -9.99 -9.23 13.27
C THR A 179 -11.25 -8.43 12.89
N GLN A 180 -12.23 -8.35 13.79
CA GLN A 180 -13.44 -7.56 13.54
C GLN A 180 -13.13 -6.06 13.49
N VAL A 181 -12.26 -5.57 14.37
CA VAL A 181 -11.79 -4.17 14.35
C VAL A 181 -11.06 -3.88 13.05
N ALA A 182 -10.10 -4.72 12.66
CA ALA A 182 -9.37 -4.54 11.41
C ALA A 182 -10.29 -4.50 10.17
N LYS A 183 -11.29 -5.40 10.11
CA LYS A 183 -12.28 -5.40 9.04
C LYS A 183 -13.13 -4.13 9.02
N ARG A 184 -13.50 -3.59 10.19
CA ARG A 184 -14.23 -2.32 10.28
C ARG A 184 -13.37 -1.16 9.81
N LEU A 185 -12.12 -1.07 10.29
CA LEU A 185 -11.18 -0.03 9.88
C LEU A 185 -10.98 -0.05 8.36
N TRP A 186 -10.75 -1.24 7.80
CA TRP A 186 -10.62 -1.41 6.35
C TRP A 186 -11.90 -0.98 5.59
N GLY A 187 -13.07 -1.38 6.09
CA GLY A 187 -14.35 -0.99 5.50
C GLY A 187 -14.58 0.52 5.51
N VAL A 188 -14.26 1.19 6.63
CA VAL A 188 -14.35 2.66 6.74
C VAL A 188 -13.36 3.33 5.80
N TYR A 189 -12.12 2.84 5.73
CA TYR A 189 -11.10 3.38 4.84
C TYR A 189 -11.50 3.31 3.37
N VAL A 190 -11.97 2.15 2.91
CA VAL A 190 -12.47 1.98 1.54
C VAL A 190 -13.69 2.86 1.29
N PHE A 191 -14.64 2.93 2.22
CA PHE A 191 -15.81 3.79 2.10
C PHE A 191 -15.45 5.27 1.95
N LEU A 192 -14.55 5.77 2.81
CA LEU A 192 -14.05 7.14 2.73
C LEU A 192 -13.30 7.41 1.42
N THR A 193 -12.51 6.45 0.97
CA THR A 193 -11.82 6.55 -0.34
C THR A 193 -12.83 6.70 -1.47
N LEU A 194 -13.86 5.86 -1.52
CA LEU A 194 -14.89 5.94 -2.55
C LEU A 194 -15.69 7.26 -2.49
N CYS A 195 -16.01 7.75 -1.29
CA CYS A 195 -16.64 9.05 -1.11
C CYS A 195 -15.76 10.19 -1.63
N ASN A 196 -14.45 10.15 -1.32
CA ASN A 196 -13.50 11.15 -1.77
C ASN A 196 -13.37 11.14 -3.30
N ILE A 197 -13.19 9.97 -3.92
CA ILE A 197 -13.17 9.79 -5.39
C ILE A 197 -14.44 10.36 -6.00
N GLY A 198 -15.61 10.03 -5.45
CA GLY A 198 -16.90 10.53 -5.94
C GLY A 198 -17.00 12.05 -5.89
N LEU A 199 -16.55 12.68 -4.81
CA LEU A 199 -16.56 14.13 -4.69
C LEU A 199 -15.56 14.80 -5.64
N TYR A 200 -14.36 14.23 -5.84
CA TYR A 200 -13.43 14.74 -6.84
C TYR A 200 -13.97 14.63 -8.27
N ALA A 201 -14.63 13.51 -8.60
CA ALA A 201 -15.23 13.30 -9.92
C ALA A 201 -16.46 14.21 -10.19
N LEU A 202 -17.10 14.76 -9.14
CA LEU A 202 -18.14 15.77 -9.27
C LEU A 202 -17.58 17.18 -9.56
N GLY A 203 -16.30 17.37 -9.35
CA GLY A 203 -15.56 18.60 -9.65
C GLY A 203 -14.93 18.58 -11.04
N PRO A 204 -13.92 19.43 -11.30
CA PRO A 204 -13.23 19.52 -12.59
C PRO A 204 -12.23 18.39 -12.85
N MET A 205 -12.00 17.44 -11.92
CA MET A 205 -11.11 16.31 -12.14
C MET A 205 -11.71 15.30 -13.12
N ASN A 206 -10.88 14.77 -14.04
CA ASN A 206 -11.27 13.58 -14.79
C ASN A 206 -11.30 12.35 -13.86
N LEU A 207 -11.89 11.25 -14.33
CA LEU A 207 -12.07 10.05 -13.49
C LEU A 207 -10.74 9.44 -13.02
N PHE A 208 -9.72 9.44 -13.88
CA PHE A 208 -8.39 8.89 -13.54
C PHE A 208 -7.73 9.71 -12.42
N ASP A 209 -7.71 11.04 -12.57
CA ASP A 209 -7.16 11.94 -11.56
C ASP A 209 -7.95 11.86 -10.26
N ALA A 210 -9.29 11.81 -10.33
CA ALA A 210 -10.13 11.64 -9.15
C ALA A 210 -9.82 10.36 -8.37
N VAL A 211 -9.55 9.25 -9.08
CA VAL A 211 -9.14 7.99 -8.45
C VAL A 211 -7.76 8.13 -7.83
N CYS A 212 -6.75 8.59 -8.58
CA CYS A 212 -5.39 8.72 -8.06
C CYS A 212 -5.32 9.65 -6.84
N HIS A 213 -5.93 10.85 -6.93
CA HIS A 213 -5.95 11.79 -5.81
C HIS A 213 -6.83 11.30 -4.65
N GLY A 214 -7.91 10.56 -4.93
CA GLY A 214 -8.72 9.95 -3.89
C GLY A 214 -7.95 8.93 -3.05
N LEU A 215 -7.11 8.12 -3.68
CA LEU A 215 -6.22 7.17 -3.02
C LEU A 215 -5.18 7.90 -2.14
N THR A 216 -4.53 8.92 -2.70
CA THR A 216 -3.42 9.62 -2.01
C THR A 216 -3.89 10.61 -0.95
N THR A 217 -5.10 11.19 -1.09
CA THR A 217 -5.67 12.10 -0.10
C THR A 217 -6.07 11.37 1.17
N ILE A 218 -6.77 10.24 1.06
CA ILE A 218 -7.24 9.51 2.24
C ILE A 218 -6.08 8.86 3.01
N SER A 219 -5.03 8.47 2.32
CA SER A 219 -3.78 7.98 2.92
C SER A 219 -2.91 9.10 3.50
N THR A 220 -3.30 10.38 3.29
CA THR A 220 -2.50 11.56 3.66
C THR A 220 -1.08 11.54 3.08
N GLY A 221 -0.91 10.89 1.90
CA GLY A 221 0.39 10.63 1.28
C GLY A 221 0.89 11.77 0.38
N GLY A 222 0.01 12.36 -0.43
CA GLY A 222 0.30 13.56 -1.21
C GLY A 222 0.91 13.35 -2.60
N PHE A 223 1.12 12.12 -3.08
CA PHE A 223 1.46 11.88 -4.48
C PHE A 223 0.34 12.37 -5.39
N SER A 224 0.71 12.92 -6.52
CA SER A 224 -0.20 13.49 -7.51
C SER A 224 0.13 12.99 -8.91
N THR A 225 -0.81 13.18 -9.83
CA THR A 225 -0.64 12.99 -11.26
C THR A 225 -0.06 14.25 -11.95
N TYR A 226 0.08 15.36 -11.19
CA TYR A 226 0.59 16.65 -11.67
C TYR A 226 1.72 17.19 -10.79
N ASN A 227 2.63 17.97 -11.39
CA ASN A 227 3.74 18.58 -10.67
C ASN A 227 3.27 19.57 -9.61
N ASP A 228 2.22 20.35 -9.92
CA ASP A 228 1.62 21.34 -9.01
C ASP A 228 0.60 20.73 -8.05
N SER A 229 0.47 19.38 -8.01
CA SER A 229 -0.44 18.66 -7.13
C SER A 229 -1.90 19.15 -7.26
N ILE A 230 -2.61 19.32 -6.15
CA ILE A 230 -4.00 19.80 -6.11
C ILE A 230 -4.14 21.21 -6.71
N GLY A 231 -3.08 22.03 -6.67
CA GLY A 231 -3.06 23.39 -7.26
C GLY A 231 -3.30 23.41 -8.77
N HIS A 232 -2.96 22.33 -9.48
CA HIS A 232 -3.20 22.20 -10.92
C HIS A 232 -4.65 22.44 -11.34
N PHE A 233 -5.61 22.06 -10.49
CA PHE A 233 -7.04 22.14 -10.83
C PHE A 233 -7.63 23.55 -10.68
N ASP A 234 -6.93 24.50 -10.07
CA ASP A 234 -7.36 25.89 -9.81
C ASP A 234 -8.84 25.98 -9.34
N SER A 235 -9.20 25.13 -8.39
CA SER A 235 -10.58 24.94 -7.94
C SER A 235 -10.68 24.90 -6.42
N ALA A 236 -11.27 25.95 -5.84
CA ALA A 236 -11.55 26.01 -4.41
C ALA A 236 -12.40 24.81 -3.92
N TYR A 237 -13.28 24.26 -4.78
CA TYR A 237 -14.04 23.06 -4.46
C TYR A 237 -13.12 21.87 -4.20
N ILE A 238 -12.17 21.59 -5.10
CA ILE A 238 -11.22 20.50 -4.97
C ILE A 238 -10.34 20.68 -3.73
N GLU A 239 -9.86 21.89 -3.49
CA GLU A 239 -9.05 22.22 -2.31
C GLU A 239 -9.80 21.93 -1.01
N TRP A 240 -11.07 22.38 -0.90
CA TRP A 240 -11.87 22.11 0.30
C TRP A 240 -12.20 20.62 0.49
N VAL A 241 -12.47 19.89 -0.59
CA VAL A 241 -12.63 18.44 -0.53
C VAL A 241 -11.33 17.78 -0.03
N ALA A 242 -10.18 18.16 -0.58
CA ALA A 242 -8.88 17.64 -0.14
C ALA A 242 -8.63 17.92 1.35
N ILE A 243 -8.82 19.16 1.80
CA ILE A 243 -8.63 19.57 3.21
C ILE A 243 -9.53 18.73 4.14
N ALA A 244 -10.81 18.59 3.79
CA ALA A 244 -11.74 17.83 4.61
C ALA A 244 -11.34 16.35 4.74
N PHE A 245 -10.97 15.70 3.62
CA PHE A 245 -10.59 14.29 3.64
C PHE A 245 -9.18 14.04 4.19
N MET A 246 -8.22 14.94 4.03
CA MET A 246 -6.95 14.88 4.75
C MET A 246 -7.16 14.97 6.27
N PHE A 247 -8.03 15.86 6.72
CA PHE A 247 -8.37 15.96 8.15
C PHE A 247 -9.02 14.66 8.65
N ILE A 248 -10.03 14.14 7.94
CA ILE A 248 -10.72 12.88 8.29
C ILE A 248 -9.72 11.70 8.27
N GLY A 249 -8.85 11.61 7.23
CA GLY A 249 -7.85 10.55 7.10
C GLY A 249 -6.79 10.57 8.20
N SER A 250 -6.47 11.75 8.75
CA SER A 250 -5.55 11.91 9.87
C SER A 250 -6.15 11.57 11.23
N LEU A 251 -7.49 11.48 11.34
CA LEU A 251 -8.14 11.08 12.58
C LEU A 251 -7.88 9.60 12.87
N ASN A 252 -7.81 9.26 14.14
CA ASN A 252 -7.72 7.86 14.54
C ASN A 252 -9.01 7.13 14.10
N MET A 253 -8.89 6.33 13.04
CA MET A 253 -10.03 5.59 12.46
C MET A 253 -10.71 4.62 13.43
N SER A 254 -10.10 4.32 14.59
CA SER A 254 -10.75 3.55 15.65
C SER A 254 -11.82 4.34 16.41
N LEU A 255 -11.89 5.66 16.19
CA LEU A 255 -12.88 6.56 16.81
C LEU A 255 -14.08 6.83 15.88
N LEU A 256 -13.97 6.45 14.60
CA LEU A 256 -15.03 6.51 13.60
C LEU A 256 -15.77 5.17 13.51
#